data_893093a79dba556293638c573aa7557a
#
_entry.id   893093a79dba556293638c573aa7557a
#
_cell.length_a   1.000
_cell.length_b   1.000
_cell.length_c   1.000
_cell.angle_alpha   90.00
_cell.angle_beta   90.00
_cell.angle_gamma   90.00
#
_symmetry.space_group_name_H-M   'P 1'
#
loop_
_entity.id
_entity.type
_entity.pdbx_description
1 polymer ?
#
loop_
_entity_poly.entity_id
_entity_poly.type
_entity_poly.pdbx_seq_one_letter_code
_entity_poly.pdbx_strand_id
1 'polypeptide(L)'
;MELAPGVHRVETVTDDKLHGYHVLDGPTGPIVVDPGYQSAPEEVYEPFLESRGQSLSDIDTTIITHADADHHGGLAALRQHSPGVTALAHTADVPLIESKERIMRDRYGRYEDDGIVYDDDLKEWLRSVMGPDETVDVA
;
A
#
# COMPACT_ATOMS: atom_id res chain seq x y z
N MET A 1 4.49 -6.45 16.30
CA MET A 1 5.77 -6.54 17.07
C MET A 1 6.47 -5.19 17.01
N GLU A 2 6.85 -4.62 18.14
CA GLU A 2 7.65 -3.40 18.17
C GLU A 2 9.12 -3.75 17.90
N LEU A 3 9.70 -3.11 16.89
CA LEU A 3 11.11 -3.30 16.48
C LEU A 3 12.05 -2.33 17.18
N ALA A 4 11.58 -1.12 17.42
CA ALA A 4 12.24 -0.03 18.13
C ALA A 4 11.15 0.87 18.71
N PRO A 5 11.48 1.77 19.67
CA PRO A 5 10.48 2.69 20.21
C PRO A 5 9.72 3.43 19.09
N GLY A 6 8.39 3.23 19.03
CA GLY A 6 7.53 3.83 18.01
C GLY A 6 7.64 3.24 16.59
N VAL A 7 8.33 2.12 16.40
CA VAL A 7 8.44 1.43 15.11
C VAL A 7 7.86 0.03 15.23
N HIS A 8 6.74 -0.22 14.57
CA HIS A 8 6.00 -1.46 14.66
C HIS A 8 5.99 -2.22 13.34
N ARG A 9 6.19 -3.54 13.40
CA ARG A 9 5.98 -4.44 12.26
C ARG A 9 4.68 -5.20 12.46
N VAL A 10 3.84 -5.17 11.44
CA VAL A 10 2.58 -5.93 11.35
C VAL A 10 2.75 -6.95 10.23
N GLU A 11 2.49 -8.20 10.54
CA GLU A 11 2.66 -9.30 9.57
C GLU A 11 1.30 -9.89 9.20
N THR A 12 1.17 -10.25 7.94
CA THR A 12 0.03 -11.02 7.41
C THR A 12 0.51 -12.04 6.39
N VAL A 13 -0.29 -13.07 6.17
CA VAL A 13 -0.04 -14.06 5.10
C VAL A 13 -1.15 -13.92 4.07
N THR A 14 -0.75 -13.66 2.83
CA THR A 14 -1.64 -13.58 1.67
C THR A 14 -1.06 -14.48 0.58
N ASP A 15 -1.87 -15.40 0.04
CA ASP A 15 -1.46 -16.36 -0.99
C ASP A 15 -0.16 -17.12 -0.64
N ASP A 16 -0.09 -17.64 0.59
CA ASP A 16 1.05 -18.35 1.16
C ASP A 16 2.37 -17.53 1.24
N LYS A 17 2.28 -16.21 1.07
CA LYS A 17 3.40 -15.28 1.23
C LYS A 17 3.25 -14.47 2.51
N LEU A 18 4.35 -14.39 3.26
CA LEU A 18 4.43 -13.51 4.41
C LEU A 18 4.71 -12.07 3.96
N HIS A 19 3.81 -11.18 4.29
CA HIS A 19 3.97 -9.73 4.09
C HIS A 19 4.25 -9.06 5.44
N GLY A 20 5.22 -8.15 5.45
CA GLY A 20 5.56 -7.33 6.62
C GLY A 20 5.33 -5.86 6.30
N TYR A 21 4.40 -5.25 7.03
CA TYR A 21 4.10 -3.84 6.95
C TYR A 21 4.61 -3.10 8.18
N HIS A 22 4.79 -1.80 8.09
CA HIS A 22 5.30 -1.00 9.20
C HIS A 22 4.37 0.16 9.53
N VAL A 23 4.21 0.38 10.84
CA VAL A 23 3.51 1.52 11.39
C VAL A 23 4.47 2.27 12.30
N LEU A 24 4.57 3.57 12.11
CA LEU A 24 5.38 4.46 12.94
C LEU A 24 4.46 5.31 13.82
N ASP A 25 4.86 5.50 15.07
CA ASP A 25 4.18 6.44 15.95
C ASP A 25 4.61 7.87 15.55
N GLY A 26 3.72 8.56 14.82
CA GLY A 26 3.95 9.94 14.39
C GLY A 26 3.48 10.97 15.44
N PRO A 27 3.87 12.23 15.28
CA PRO A 27 3.55 13.29 16.26
C PRO A 27 2.06 13.67 16.27
N THR A 28 1.34 13.41 15.20
CA THR A 28 -0.09 13.76 15.02
C THR A 28 -0.98 12.53 14.87
N GLY A 29 -0.40 11.40 14.50
CA GLY A 29 -1.11 10.13 14.33
C GLY A 29 -0.18 9.05 13.79
N PRO A 30 -0.69 7.83 13.61
CA PRO A 30 0.09 6.74 13.00
C PRO A 30 0.51 7.09 11.57
N ILE A 31 1.75 6.74 11.23
CA ILE A 31 2.28 6.80 9.87
C ILE A 31 2.38 5.37 9.35
N VAL A 32 1.71 5.09 8.24
CA VAL A 32 1.75 3.78 7.59
C VAL A 32 2.82 3.78 6.50
N VAL A 33 3.71 2.80 6.53
CA VAL A 33 4.65 2.55 5.43
C VAL A 33 4.06 1.47 4.54
N ASP A 34 3.74 1.86 3.32
CA ASP A 34 3.01 1.08 2.31
C ASP A 34 1.57 0.72 2.72
N PRO A 35 0.54 1.28 2.09
CA PRO A 35 -0.85 0.92 2.38
C PRO A 35 -1.22 -0.52 2.01
N GLY A 36 -0.32 -1.25 1.35
CA GLY A 36 -0.48 -2.66 1.03
C GLY A 36 -1.37 -2.95 -0.17
N TYR A 37 -1.93 -4.15 -0.22
CA TYR A 37 -3.02 -4.48 -1.14
C TYR A 37 -4.29 -3.70 -0.79
N GLN A 38 -5.27 -3.68 -1.68
CA GLN A 38 -6.56 -3.01 -1.46
C GLN A 38 -7.25 -3.43 -0.16
N SER A 39 -7.10 -4.68 0.26
CA SER A 39 -7.68 -5.19 1.52
C SER A 39 -6.85 -4.88 2.77
N ALA A 40 -5.59 -4.49 2.63
CA ALA A 40 -4.67 -4.37 3.75
C ALA A 40 -5.08 -3.31 4.81
N PRO A 41 -5.67 -2.15 4.47
CA PRO A 41 -6.13 -1.23 5.49
C PRO A 41 -7.07 -1.90 6.50
N GLU A 42 -8.07 -2.63 6.04
CA GLU A 42 -9.07 -3.28 6.91
C GLU A 42 -8.58 -4.58 7.53
N GLU A 43 -7.86 -5.41 6.77
CA GLU A 43 -7.46 -6.74 7.22
C GLU A 43 -6.18 -6.74 8.07
N VAL A 44 -5.31 -5.76 7.88
CA VAL A 44 -3.98 -5.73 8.53
C VAL A 44 -3.85 -4.57 9.50
N TYR A 45 -4.10 -3.35 9.04
CA TYR A 45 -3.87 -2.16 9.87
C TYR A 45 -4.94 -1.93 10.91
N GLU A 46 -6.22 -2.12 10.56
CA GLU A 46 -7.32 -1.88 11.51
C GLU A 46 -7.20 -2.72 12.78
N PRO A 47 -7.02 -4.07 12.73
CA PRO A 47 -6.87 -4.86 13.95
C PRO A 47 -5.65 -4.47 14.80
N PHE A 48 -4.55 -4.07 14.16
CA PHE A 48 -3.37 -3.60 14.86
C PHE A 48 -3.63 -2.28 15.58
N LEU A 49 -4.24 -1.30 14.90
CA LEU A 49 -4.55 0.01 15.47
C LEU A 49 -5.58 -0.09 16.59
N GLU A 50 -6.63 -0.91 16.41
CA GLU A 50 -7.63 -1.15 17.45
C GLU A 50 -7.02 -1.73 18.73
N SER A 51 -6.06 -2.64 18.61
CA SER A 51 -5.34 -3.18 19.77
C SER A 51 -4.58 -2.12 20.58
N ARG A 52 -4.36 -0.95 19.97
CA ARG A 52 -3.69 0.22 20.57
C ARG A 52 -4.67 1.35 20.93
N GLY A 53 -5.98 1.12 20.77
CA GLY A 53 -7.02 2.14 20.99
C GLY A 53 -7.05 3.23 19.91
N GLN A 54 -6.57 2.91 18.73
CA GLN A 54 -6.54 3.77 17.54
C GLN A 54 -7.43 3.17 16.44
N SER A 55 -7.66 3.91 15.35
CA SER A 55 -8.46 3.49 14.21
C SER A 55 -7.79 3.88 12.88
N LEU A 56 -8.29 3.38 11.76
CA LEU A 56 -7.80 3.77 10.44
C LEU A 56 -7.95 5.29 10.21
N SER A 57 -8.97 5.92 10.78
CA SER A 57 -9.19 7.37 10.66
C SER A 57 -8.15 8.23 11.38
N ASP A 58 -7.33 7.64 12.26
CA ASP A 58 -6.24 8.33 12.95
C ASP A 58 -4.97 8.39 12.12
N ILE A 59 -4.88 7.64 11.02
CA ILE A 59 -3.74 7.66 10.10
C ILE A 59 -3.73 9.00 9.35
N ASP A 60 -2.68 9.80 9.54
CA ASP A 60 -2.53 11.09 8.88
C ASP A 60 -1.57 11.07 7.70
N THR A 61 -0.67 10.10 7.64
CA THR A 61 0.36 10.00 6.61
C THR A 61 0.58 8.55 6.19
N THR A 62 0.74 8.33 4.89
CA THR A 62 1.26 7.08 4.33
C THR A 62 2.47 7.37 3.45
N ILE A 63 3.51 6.55 3.60
CA ILE A 63 4.73 6.61 2.79
C ILE A 63 4.75 5.38 1.89
N ILE A 64 4.73 5.58 0.58
CA ILE A 64 4.76 4.50 -0.41
C ILE A 64 6.19 4.33 -0.87
N THR A 65 6.78 3.17 -0.57
CA THR A 65 8.19 2.89 -0.86
C THR A 65 8.43 2.72 -2.35
N HIS A 66 7.50 2.07 -3.05
CA HIS A 66 7.54 1.89 -4.50
C HIS A 66 6.16 1.46 -5.06
N ALA A 67 6.03 1.47 -6.38
CA ALA A 67 4.77 1.32 -7.08
C ALA A 67 4.29 -0.12 -7.29
N ASP A 68 4.78 -1.13 -6.56
CA ASP A 68 4.22 -2.48 -6.69
C ASP A 68 2.86 -2.62 -5.99
N ALA A 69 2.01 -3.48 -6.52
CA ALA A 69 0.60 -3.61 -6.12
C ALA A 69 0.41 -3.89 -4.62
N ASP A 70 1.30 -4.69 -4.03
CA ASP A 70 1.31 -5.05 -2.61
C ASP A 70 1.86 -3.94 -1.69
N HIS A 71 2.28 -2.81 -2.26
CA HIS A 71 2.78 -1.64 -1.55
C HIS A 71 1.84 -0.44 -1.65
N HIS A 72 1.32 -0.11 -2.84
CA HIS A 72 0.46 1.07 -3.02
C HIS A 72 -1.03 0.76 -3.19
N GLY A 73 -1.40 -0.50 -3.48
CA GLY A 73 -2.75 -0.89 -3.89
C GLY A 73 -3.87 -0.51 -2.90
N GLY A 74 -3.53 -0.39 -1.63
CA GLY A 74 -4.47 -0.03 -0.56
C GLY A 74 -4.74 1.46 -0.37
N LEU A 75 -4.13 2.35 -1.17
CA LEU A 75 -4.25 3.80 -0.97
C LEU A 75 -5.70 4.30 -1.03
N ALA A 76 -6.47 3.84 -2.02
CA ALA A 76 -7.88 4.22 -2.15
C ALA A 76 -8.72 3.74 -0.96
N ALA A 77 -8.51 2.50 -0.52
CA ALA A 77 -9.19 1.95 0.66
C ALA A 77 -8.81 2.72 1.94
N LEU A 78 -7.53 3.05 2.11
CA LEU A 78 -7.09 3.87 3.24
C LEU A 78 -7.78 5.24 3.24
N ARG A 79 -7.90 5.90 2.09
CA ARG A 79 -8.57 7.21 1.96
C ARG A 79 -10.08 7.16 2.23
N GLN A 80 -10.73 6.03 2.05
CA GLN A 80 -12.13 5.88 2.45
C GLN A 80 -12.31 6.01 3.97
N HIS A 81 -11.34 5.54 4.75
CA HIS A 81 -11.34 5.64 6.21
C HIS A 81 -10.69 6.93 6.73
N SER A 82 -9.67 7.41 6.06
CA SER A 82 -8.93 8.64 6.39
C SER A 82 -8.83 9.55 5.16
N PRO A 83 -9.89 10.32 4.83
CA PRO A 83 -9.93 11.17 3.62
C PRO A 83 -8.84 12.25 3.59
N GLY A 84 -8.31 12.63 4.75
CA GLY A 84 -7.25 13.64 4.88
C GLY A 84 -5.83 13.06 4.89
N VAL A 85 -5.66 11.74 4.68
CA VAL A 85 -4.33 11.13 4.69
C VAL A 85 -3.43 11.72 3.61
N THR A 86 -2.23 12.15 4.01
CA THR A 86 -1.18 12.61 3.09
C THR A 86 -0.40 11.43 2.54
N ALA A 87 -0.41 11.22 1.23
CA ALA A 87 0.35 10.16 0.56
C ALA A 87 1.67 10.70 0.01
N LEU A 88 2.77 10.12 0.45
CA LEU A 88 4.13 10.47 0.05
C LEU A 88 4.73 9.35 -0.79
N ALA A 89 5.36 9.68 -1.92
CA ALA A 89 6.10 8.72 -2.73
C ALA A 89 7.27 9.41 -3.46
N HIS A 90 8.21 8.63 -3.98
CA HIS A 90 9.26 9.17 -4.83
C HIS A 90 8.69 9.58 -6.20
N THR A 91 9.13 10.73 -6.72
CA THR A 91 8.64 11.31 -7.99
C THR A 91 8.65 10.35 -9.16
N ALA A 92 9.62 9.44 -9.21
CA ALA A 92 9.74 8.45 -10.29
C ALA A 92 8.60 7.40 -10.26
N ASP A 93 8.03 7.11 -9.09
CA ASP A 93 6.95 6.13 -8.94
C ASP A 93 5.56 6.74 -9.05
N VAL A 94 5.42 8.05 -8.84
CA VAL A 94 4.11 8.75 -8.90
C VAL A 94 3.29 8.39 -10.14
N PRO A 95 3.81 8.41 -11.38
CA PRO A 95 3.01 8.08 -12.55
C PRO A 95 2.48 6.64 -12.58
N LEU A 96 3.16 5.72 -11.89
CA LEU A 96 2.77 4.32 -11.78
C LEU A 96 1.72 4.12 -10.68
N ILE A 97 1.86 4.82 -9.56
CA ILE A 97 0.92 4.79 -8.44
C ILE A 97 -0.42 5.40 -8.85
N GLU A 98 -0.39 6.52 -9.57
CA GLU A 98 -1.57 7.27 -9.99
C GLU A 98 -2.35 6.67 -11.16
N SER A 99 -1.86 5.59 -11.77
CA SER A 99 -2.52 4.96 -12.91
C SER A 99 -2.30 3.45 -12.94
N LYS A 100 -3.36 2.71 -12.63
CA LYS A 100 -3.40 1.25 -12.74
C LYS A 100 -3.07 0.76 -14.15
N GLU A 101 -3.55 1.44 -15.18
CA GLU A 101 -3.24 1.10 -16.56
C GLU A 101 -1.74 1.27 -16.85
N ARG A 102 -1.16 2.35 -16.33
CA ARG A 102 0.26 2.66 -16.56
C ARG A 102 1.17 1.66 -15.87
N ILE A 103 0.90 1.30 -14.62
CA ILE A 103 1.72 0.28 -13.94
C ILE A 103 1.60 -1.08 -14.62
N MET A 104 0.41 -1.47 -15.08
CA MET A 104 0.22 -2.72 -15.82
C MET A 104 1.02 -2.76 -17.13
N ARG A 105 1.12 -1.62 -17.83
CA ARG A 105 1.86 -1.51 -19.09
C ARG A 105 3.37 -1.33 -18.88
N ASP A 106 3.76 -0.36 -18.06
CA ASP A 106 5.14 0.14 -18.02
C ASP A 106 6.00 -0.58 -16.97
N ARG A 107 5.38 -1.22 -15.97
CA ARG A 107 6.09 -2.01 -14.97
C ARG A 107 5.91 -3.50 -15.20
N TYR A 108 4.71 -4.03 -15.08
CA TYR A 108 4.48 -5.47 -15.23
C TYR A 108 4.62 -5.92 -16.68
N GLY A 109 4.13 -5.15 -17.65
CA GLY A 109 4.29 -5.45 -19.08
C GLY A 109 5.75 -5.44 -19.53
N ARG A 110 6.61 -4.64 -18.91
CA ARG A 110 8.04 -4.61 -19.22
C ARG A 110 8.75 -5.95 -18.93
N TYR A 111 8.31 -6.68 -17.92
CA TYR A 111 8.88 -8.00 -17.64
C TYR A 111 8.58 -9.02 -18.73
N GLU A 112 7.56 -8.81 -19.56
CA GLU A 112 7.30 -9.65 -20.74
C GLU A 112 8.41 -9.53 -21.77
N ASP A 113 9.01 -8.36 -21.93
CA ASP A 113 10.17 -8.13 -22.81
C ASP A 113 11.40 -8.89 -22.32
N ASP A 114 11.50 -9.15 -21.02
CA ASP A 114 12.56 -9.93 -20.38
C ASP A 114 12.23 -11.44 -20.33
N GLY A 115 11.14 -11.87 -20.98
CA GLY A 115 10.75 -13.29 -21.10
C GLY A 115 9.92 -13.81 -19.92
N ILE A 116 9.47 -12.95 -19.02
CA ILE A 116 8.54 -13.30 -17.94
C ILE A 116 7.13 -13.18 -18.47
N VAL A 117 6.43 -14.31 -18.59
CA VAL A 117 5.04 -14.31 -19.08
C VAL A 117 4.09 -14.09 -17.90
N TYR A 118 3.34 -12.98 -17.97
CA TYR A 118 2.18 -12.77 -17.14
C TYR A 118 0.95 -13.25 -17.92
N ASP A 119 0.34 -14.33 -17.49
CA ASP A 119 -0.91 -14.80 -18.08
C ASP A 119 -2.08 -13.84 -17.71
N ASP A 120 -3.21 -14.03 -18.36
CA ASP A 120 -4.38 -13.16 -18.19
C ASP A 120 -4.93 -13.25 -16.75
N ASP A 121 -4.87 -14.43 -16.13
CA ASP A 121 -5.35 -14.63 -14.76
C ASP A 121 -4.49 -13.83 -13.76
N LEU A 122 -3.16 -13.84 -13.91
CA LEU A 122 -2.27 -13.04 -13.09
C LEU A 122 -2.46 -11.54 -13.30
N LYS A 123 -2.66 -11.11 -14.56
CA LYS A 123 -2.95 -9.71 -14.87
C LYS A 123 -4.27 -9.24 -14.23
N GLU A 124 -5.30 -10.09 -14.28
CA GLU A 124 -6.59 -9.80 -13.64
C GLU A 124 -6.45 -9.74 -12.11
N TRP A 125 -5.73 -10.69 -11.53
CA TRP A 125 -5.44 -10.68 -10.10
C TRP A 125 -4.70 -9.40 -9.67
N LEU A 126 -3.63 -9.01 -10.39
CA LEU A 126 -2.89 -7.77 -10.11
C LEU A 126 -3.82 -6.54 -10.14
N ARG A 127 -4.73 -6.46 -11.12
CA ARG A 127 -5.72 -5.38 -11.17
C ARG A 127 -6.68 -5.40 -10.00
N SER A 128 -7.07 -6.59 -9.54
CA SER A 128 -8.05 -6.76 -8.46
C SER A 128 -7.51 -6.38 -7.09
N VAL A 129 -6.20 -6.56 -6.86
CA VAL A 129 -5.54 -6.24 -5.57
C VAL A 129 -5.11 -4.78 -5.45
N MET A 130 -5.21 -4.02 -6.54
CA MET A 130 -5.05 -2.57 -6.55
C MET A 130 -6.42 -1.90 -6.54
N GLY A 131 -6.62 -0.95 -5.63
CA GLY A 131 -7.83 -0.10 -5.61
C GLY A 131 -7.95 0.82 -6.82
N PRO A 132 -8.98 1.68 -6.88
CA PRO A 132 -9.07 2.77 -7.86
C PRO A 132 -7.83 3.64 -7.88
N ASP A 133 -7.60 4.32 -9.01
CA ASP A 133 -6.51 5.28 -9.15
C ASP A 133 -6.63 6.41 -8.12
N GLU A 134 -5.51 6.73 -7.48
CA GLU A 134 -5.42 7.76 -6.46
C GLU A 134 -4.20 8.65 -6.67
N THR A 135 -4.31 9.92 -6.33
CA THR A 135 -3.22 10.88 -6.45
C THR A 135 -2.25 10.80 -5.28
N VAL A 136 -0.99 11.14 -5.52
CA VAL A 136 0.04 11.35 -4.51
C VAL A 136 0.09 12.84 -4.15
N ASP A 137 0.11 13.17 -2.84
CA ASP A 137 0.05 14.56 -2.40
C ASP A 137 1.41 15.26 -2.49
N VAL A 138 2.46 14.56 -2.15
CA VAL A 138 3.84 15.06 -2.20
C VAL A 138 4.74 13.96 -2.75
N ALA A 139 5.65 14.36 -3.62
CA ALA A 139 6.58 13.49 -4.31
C ALA A 139 8.04 13.84 -3.98
#